data_9a82b234c9a78c36a67a30f8c87174a7
#
_entry.id   9a82b234c9a78c36a67a30f8c87174a7
#
_cell.length_a   1.000
_cell.length_b   1.000
_cell.length_c   1.000
_cell.angle_alpha   90.00
_cell.angle_beta   90.00
_cell.angle_gamma   90.00
#
_symmetry.space_group_name_H-M   'P 1'
#
loop_
_entity.id
_entity.type
_entity.pdbx_description
1 polymer ?
#
loop_
_entity_poly.entity_id
_entity_poly.type
_entity_poly.pdbx_seq_one_letter_code
_entity_poly.pdbx_strand_id
1 'polypeptide(L)'
;MNEHTQAYMVEVVKKFLDGGFDGDKWNYEVHQEIAFIGGIGGLEGKITDLRFYIIVGDETVTCYHTAPIKAPLEQRAAISEFITRANYGLTNGNFEMDFSDGEVRYKTTISQHDLLRNDAAAFRSMRVLMMLGPSMWQRYGDNLAALLFGYTDNKSVEELVCQCEE
;
A
#
# COMPACT_ATOMS: atom_id res chain seq x y z
N MET A 1 19.02 1.43 -21.28
CA MET A 1 18.04 1.93 -20.33
C MET A 1 18.67 3.12 -19.62
N ASN A 2 17.97 4.23 -19.47
CA ASN A 2 18.62 5.48 -19.06
C ASN A 2 18.66 5.60 -17.52
N GLU A 3 19.83 5.49 -16.92
CA GLU A 3 20.08 5.89 -15.53
C GLU A 3 19.49 7.29 -15.21
N HIS A 4 19.45 8.18 -16.21
CA HIS A 4 18.81 9.47 -16.10
C HIS A 4 17.29 9.40 -15.84
N THR A 5 16.59 8.38 -16.31
CA THR A 5 15.13 8.24 -16.11
C THR A 5 14.81 7.82 -14.66
N GLN A 6 15.51 6.83 -14.13
CA GLN A 6 15.36 6.40 -12.73
C GLN A 6 15.72 7.54 -11.76
N ALA A 7 16.85 8.20 -11.99
CA ALA A 7 17.27 9.34 -11.18
C ALA A 7 16.22 10.46 -11.17
N TYR A 8 15.61 10.75 -12.32
CA TYR A 8 14.54 11.74 -12.40
C TYR A 8 13.27 11.30 -11.64
N MET A 9 12.87 10.04 -11.72
CA MET A 9 11.75 9.51 -10.93
C MET A 9 12.02 9.60 -9.42
N VAL A 10 13.25 9.34 -8.99
CA VAL A 10 13.70 9.52 -7.61
C VAL A 10 13.47 10.98 -7.16
N GLU A 11 13.86 11.95 -7.98
CA GLU A 11 13.66 13.38 -7.66
C GLU A 11 12.16 13.76 -7.62
N VAL A 12 11.33 13.18 -8.48
CA VAL A 12 9.86 13.38 -8.42
C VAL A 12 9.28 12.81 -7.12
N VAL A 13 9.69 11.62 -6.71
CA VAL A 13 9.26 11.00 -5.44
C VAL A 13 9.67 11.87 -4.26
N LYS A 14 10.93 12.32 -4.21
CA LYS A 14 11.43 13.23 -3.16
C LYS A 14 10.63 14.54 -3.14
N LYS A 15 10.45 15.18 -4.29
CA LYS A 15 9.66 16.40 -4.43
C LYS A 15 8.25 16.23 -3.84
N PHE A 16 7.60 15.10 -4.11
CA PHE A 16 6.29 14.80 -3.56
C PHE A 16 6.34 14.63 -2.03
N LEU A 17 7.25 13.80 -1.53
CA LEU A 17 7.38 13.53 -0.10
C LEU A 17 7.80 14.77 0.72
N ASP A 18 8.52 15.68 0.12
CA ASP A 18 8.92 16.96 0.73
C ASP A 18 7.84 18.06 0.67
N GLY A 19 6.65 17.74 0.13
CA GLY A 19 5.53 18.69 0.01
C GLY A 19 5.66 19.66 -1.17
N GLY A 20 6.55 19.39 -2.12
CA GLY A 20 6.88 20.29 -3.24
C GLY A 20 5.80 20.44 -4.32
N PHE A 21 4.63 19.82 -4.15
CA PHE A 21 3.45 19.98 -5.00
C PHE A 21 2.26 20.62 -4.23
N ASP A 22 2.55 21.49 -3.27
CA ASP A 22 1.57 22.10 -2.34
C ASP A 22 0.83 21.05 -1.49
N GLY A 23 1.53 19.95 -1.20
CA GLY A 23 1.04 18.84 -0.38
C GLY A 23 1.68 18.80 1.00
N ASP A 24 1.26 17.82 1.79
CA ASP A 24 1.83 17.58 3.11
C ASP A 24 3.26 17.04 3.01
N LYS A 25 4.10 17.45 3.94
CA LYS A 25 5.45 16.91 4.08
C LYS A 25 5.39 15.59 4.84
N TRP A 26 6.03 14.56 4.28
CA TRP A 26 6.12 13.23 4.84
C TRP A 26 7.43 13.04 5.63
N ASN A 27 7.38 12.26 6.69
CA ASN A 27 8.59 11.80 7.37
C ASN A 27 9.03 10.47 6.73
N TYR A 28 10.25 10.45 6.20
CA TYR A 28 10.79 9.27 5.52
C TYR A 28 12.31 9.17 5.65
N GLU A 29 12.81 7.96 5.44
CA GLU A 29 14.23 7.65 5.29
C GLU A 29 14.51 7.16 3.87
N VAL A 30 15.69 7.45 3.35
CA VAL A 30 16.13 7.00 2.02
C VAL A 30 17.08 5.82 2.19
N HIS A 31 16.82 4.74 1.46
CA HIS A 31 17.66 3.54 1.42
C HIS A 31 18.13 3.27 -0.01
N GLN A 32 19.45 3.01 -0.16
CA GLN A 32 20.07 2.68 -1.45
C GLN A 32 19.71 3.67 -2.58
N GLU A 33 19.50 4.94 -2.24
CA GLU A 33 19.17 6.04 -3.15
C GLU A 33 17.83 5.91 -3.93
N ILE A 34 17.23 4.72 -4.00
CA ILE A 34 16.05 4.40 -4.80
C ILE A 34 14.83 3.93 -3.97
N ALA A 35 14.99 3.78 -2.67
CA ALA A 35 13.92 3.35 -1.79
C ALA A 35 13.64 4.36 -0.69
N PHE A 36 12.35 4.53 -0.36
CA PHE A 36 11.87 5.48 0.64
C PHE A 36 10.97 4.74 1.63
N ILE A 37 11.26 4.88 2.91
CA ILE A 37 10.54 4.20 3.98
C ILE A 37 10.00 5.23 4.96
N GLY A 38 8.73 5.12 5.30
CA GLY A 38 8.11 5.99 6.29
C GLY A 38 6.87 5.39 6.92
N GLY A 39 6.16 6.19 7.69
CA GLY A 39 4.95 5.81 8.39
C GLY A 39 3.76 6.69 8.05
N ILE A 40 2.58 6.11 8.13
CA ILE A 40 1.28 6.79 8.02
C ILE A 40 0.51 6.43 9.27
N GLY A 41 0.14 7.42 10.08
CA GLY A 41 -0.67 7.24 11.27
C GLY A 41 -2.03 7.90 11.16
N GLY A 42 -2.90 7.60 12.13
CA GLY A 42 -4.20 8.24 12.24
C GLY A 42 -5.27 7.69 11.30
N LEU A 43 -5.12 6.45 10.80
CA LEU A 43 -6.20 5.76 10.13
C LEU A 43 -7.32 5.44 11.14
N GLU A 44 -8.55 5.49 10.67
CA GLU A 44 -9.71 5.05 11.45
C GLU A 44 -9.77 3.52 11.48
N GLY A 45 -10.28 2.94 12.58
CA GLY A 45 -10.49 1.50 12.74
C GLY A 45 -9.45 0.82 13.61
N LYS A 46 -9.32 -0.51 13.44
CA LYS A 46 -8.40 -1.35 14.24
C LYS A 46 -6.95 -1.26 13.76
N ILE A 47 -6.75 -0.92 12.49
CA ILE A 47 -5.43 -0.69 11.91
C ILE A 47 -5.23 0.82 11.80
N THR A 48 -4.55 1.40 12.78
CA THR A 48 -4.38 2.85 12.89
C THR A 48 -3.12 3.39 12.24
N ASP A 49 -2.15 2.50 12.01
CA ASP A 49 -0.83 2.87 11.53
C ASP A 49 -0.37 1.91 10.42
N LEU A 50 0.28 2.46 9.40
CA LEU A 50 0.90 1.72 8.32
C LEU A 50 2.36 2.14 8.14
N ARG A 51 3.17 1.25 7.65
CA ARG A 51 4.44 1.59 7.01
C ARG A 51 4.24 1.68 5.51
N PHE A 52 4.86 2.66 4.88
CA PHE A 52 5.03 2.64 3.44
C PHE A 52 6.48 2.34 3.07
N TYR A 53 6.64 1.61 1.97
CA TYR A 53 7.92 1.33 1.35
C TYR A 53 7.80 1.58 -0.15
N ILE A 54 8.42 2.66 -0.63
CA ILE A 54 8.43 3.03 -2.05
C ILE A 54 9.75 2.54 -2.65
N ILE A 55 9.66 1.89 -3.80
CA ILE A 55 10.82 1.47 -4.61
C ILE A 55 10.72 2.13 -5.98
N VAL A 56 11.77 2.83 -6.37
CA VAL A 56 11.93 3.37 -7.73
C VAL A 56 12.70 2.37 -8.56
N GLY A 57 11.99 1.65 -9.43
CA GLY A 57 12.58 0.74 -10.40
C GLY A 57 12.96 1.47 -11.71
N ASP A 58 13.28 0.71 -12.74
CA ASP A 58 13.70 1.25 -14.04
C ASP A 58 12.56 1.92 -14.82
N GLU A 59 11.35 1.36 -14.73
CA GLU A 59 10.18 1.80 -15.49
C GLU A 59 8.95 2.09 -14.62
N THR A 60 9.02 1.74 -13.34
CA THR A 60 7.89 1.84 -12.43
C THR A 60 8.31 2.35 -11.06
N VAL A 61 7.36 2.98 -10.37
CA VAL A 61 7.47 3.23 -8.93
C VAL A 61 6.41 2.40 -8.24
N THR A 62 6.83 1.59 -7.27
CA THR A 62 5.93 0.72 -6.49
C THR A 62 5.94 1.14 -5.04
N CYS A 63 4.77 1.23 -4.44
CA CYS A 63 4.59 1.46 -3.01
C CYS A 63 3.90 0.26 -2.36
N TYR A 64 4.45 -0.18 -1.25
CA TYR A 64 3.85 -1.17 -0.36
C TYR A 64 3.39 -0.47 0.91
N HIS A 65 2.14 -0.72 1.31
CA HIS A 65 1.59 -0.27 2.58
C HIS A 65 1.33 -1.49 3.47
N THR A 66 2.10 -1.60 4.55
CA THR A 66 2.13 -2.77 5.43
C THR A 66 1.59 -2.38 6.81
N ALA A 67 0.64 -3.14 7.34
CA ALA A 67 0.24 -3.02 8.73
C ALA A 67 1.30 -3.63 9.66
N PRO A 68 1.46 -3.14 10.90
CA PRO A 68 2.47 -3.62 11.85
C PRO A 68 2.09 -4.97 12.49
N ILE A 69 1.35 -5.81 11.78
CA ILE A 69 0.86 -7.11 12.22
C ILE A 69 1.14 -8.16 11.15
N LYS A 70 1.38 -9.41 11.59
CA LYS A 70 1.63 -10.55 10.72
C LYS A 70 0.62 -11.65 10.97
N ALA A 71 0.22 -12.36 9.92
CA ALA A 71 -0.69 -13.48 10.00
C ALA A 71 -0.03 -14.69 10.70
N PRO A 72 -0.56 -15.16 11.85
CA PRO A 72 -0.13 -16.40 12.45
C PRO A 72 -0.30 -17.56 11.47
N LEU A 73 0.51 -18.61 11.61
CA LEU A 73 0.53 -19.73 10.65
C LEU A 73 -0.86 -20.34 10.44
N GLU A 74 -1.61 -20.52 11.51
CA GLU A 74 -2.96 -21.09 11.52
C GLU A 74 -4.01 -20.21 10.82
N GLN A 75 -3.76 -18.90 10.71
CA GLN A 75 -4.68 -17.95 10.06
C GLN A 75 -4.34 -17.67 8.60
N ARG A 76 -3.17 -18.07 8.11
CA ARG A 76 -2.70 -17.71 6.77
C ARG A 76 -3.63 -18.19 5.66
N ALA A 77 -4.24 -19.36 5.81
CA ALA A 77 -5.20 -19.86 4.82
C ALA A 77 -6.44 -18.97 4.73
N ALA A 78 -7.04 -18.59 5.86
CA ALA A 78 -8.21 -17.72 5.90
C ALA A 78 -7.88 -16.30 5.41
N ILE A 79 -6.71 -15.76 5.78
CA ILE A 79 -6.24 -14.46 5.29
C ILE A 79 -6.00 -14.50 3.78
N SER A 80 -5.40 -15.57 3.26
CA SER A 80 -5.20 -15.73 1.81
C SER A 80 -6.53 -15.78 1.04
N GLU A 81 -7.55 -16.48 1.55
CA GLU A 81 -8.88 -16.44 0.97
C GLU A 81 -9.47 -15.04 1.02
N PHE A 82 -9.37 -14.35 2.17
CA PHE A 82 -9.88 -13.00 2.35
C PHE A 82 -9.29 -12.03 1.31
N ILE A 83 -7.96 -11.97 1.22
CA ILE A 83 -7.30 -11.04 0.27
C ILE A 83 -7.55 -11.43 -1.19
N THR A 84 -7.71 -12.73 -1.49
CA THR A 84 -8.05 -13.17 -2.84
C THR A 84 -9.45 -12.68 -3.24
N ARG A 85 -10.43 -12.80 -2.35
CA ARG A 85 -11.79 -12.28 -2.56
C ARG A 85 -11.79 -10.74 -2.64
N ALA A 86 -11.12 -10.05 -1.71
CA ALA A 86 -11.00 -8.59 -1.69
C ALA A 86 -10.33 -8.04 -2.97
N ASN A 87 -9.36 -8.75 -3.52
CA ASN A 87 -8.68 -8.37 -4.76
C ASN A 87 -9.54 -8.52 -6.02
N TYR A 88 -10.59 -9.36 -5.96
CA TYR A 88 -11.45 -9.58 -7.11
C TYR A 88 -12.21 -8.30 -7.46
N GLY A 89 -11.96 -7.78 -8.65
CA GLY A 89 -12.58 -6.54 -9.13
C GLY A 89 -11.82 -5.25 -8.80
N LEU A 90 -10.72 -5.29 -8.05
CA LEU A 90 -9.87 -4.10 -7.87
C LEU A 90 -9.21 -3.71 -9.20
N THR A 91 -9.28 -2.43 -9.54
CA THR A 91 -8.69 -1.91 -10.78
C THR A 91 -7.24 -1.47 -10.60
N ASN A 92 -6.84 -1.05 -9.40
CA ASN A 92 -5.50 -0.56 -9.10
C ASN A 92 -4.98 -1.15 -7.80
N GLY A 93 -3.81 -1.77 -7.86
CA GLY A 93 -3.18 -2.39 -6.71
C GLY A 93 -3.84 -3.69 -6.27
N ASN A 94 -3.28 -4.29 -5.25
CA ASN A 94 -3.78 -5.54 -4.66
C ASN A 94 -3.21 -5.75 -3.26
N PHE A 95 -3.93 -6.51 -2.44
CA PHE A 95 -3.35 -7.13 -1.25
C PHE A 95 -2.50 -8.33 -1.64
N GLU A 96 -1.40 -8.53 -0.94
CA GLU A 96 -0.57 -9.73 -1.04
C GLU A 96 -0.07 -10.14 0.34
N MET A 97 0.23 -11.42 0.51
CA MET A 97 0.75 -11.98 1.76
C MET A 97 2.00 -12.82 1.50
N ASP A 98 3.04 -12.62 2.30
CA ASP A 98 4.17 -13.53 2.34
C ASP A 98 3.84 -14.73 3.24
N PHE A 99 3.77 -15.92 2.64
CA PHE A 99 3.49 -17.15 3.38
C PHE A 99 4.65 -17.57 4.31
N SER A 100 5.86 -17.06 4.10
CA SER A 100 7.01 -17.43 4.92
C SER A 100 6.95 -16.81 6.31
N ASP A 101 6.45 -15.57 6.43
CA ASP A 101 6.42 -14.84 7.69
C ASP A 101 5.03 -14.26 8.06
N GLY A 102 4.06 -14.30 7.14
CA GLY A 102 2.70 -13.83 7.36
C GLY A 102 2.52 -12.32 7.18
N GLU A 103 3.49 -11.60 6.61
CA GLU A 103 3.32 -10.18 6.29
C GLU A 103 2.17 -10.00 5.28
N VAL A 104 1.24 -9.09 5.60
CA VAL A 104 0.18 -8.67 4.68
C VAL A 104 0.42 -7.22 4.30
N ARG A 105 0.39 -6.92 3.00
CA ARG A 105 0.60 -5.57 2.49
C ARG A 105 -0.30 -5.28 1.30
N TYR A 106 -0.57 -3.99 1.08
CA TYR A 106 -1.22 -3.51 -0.14
C TYR A 106 -0.17 -2.94 -1.08
N LYS A 107 -0.13 -3.40 -2.33
CA LYS A 107 0.81 -2.96 -3.35
C LYS A 107 0.11 -2.07 -4.38
N THR A 108 0.71 -0.93 -4.68
CA THR A 108 0.31 -0.02 -5.76
C THR A 108 1.53 0.24 -6.65
N THR A 109 1.33 0.26 -7.96
CA THR A 109 2.42 0.55 -8.92
C THR A 109 1.95 1.59 -9.92
N ILE A 110 2.81 2.55 -10.23
CA ILE A 110 2.62 3.56 -11.27
C ILE A 110 3.75 3.49 -12.29
N SER A 111 3.47 3.86 -13.54
CA SER A 111 4.46 3.83 -14.61
C SER A 111 5.31 5.10 -14.64
N GLN A 112 6.54 4.99 -15.19
CA GLN A 112 7.36 6.15 -15.48
C GLN A 112 6.63 7.16 -16.38
N HIS A 113 5.82 6.68 -17.33
CA HIS A 113 5.07 7.55 -18.24
C HIS A 113 4.15 8.51 -17.49
N ASP A 114 3.50 8.04 -16.43
CA ASP A 114 2.59 8.85 -15.61
C ASP A 114 3.34 9.89 -14.81
N LEU A 115 4.57 9.59 -14.37
CA LEU A 115 5.41 10.50 -13.61
C LEU A 115 6.11 11.55 -14.50
N LEU A 116 6.53 11.16 -15.70
CA LEU A 116 7.39 11.98 -16.55
C LEU A 116 6.62 12.92 -17.47
N ARG A 117 5.29 12.80 -17.53
CA ARG A 117 4.45 13.56 -18.48
C ARG A 117 4.43 15.08 -18.19
N ASN A 118 4.19 15.46 -16.95
CA ASN A 118 4.24 16.82 -16.41
C ASN A 118 3.98 16.80 -14.89
N ASP A 119 4.23 17.91 -14.20
CA ASP A 119 4.07 18.05 -12.75
C ASP A 119 2.66 17.67 -12.26
N ALA A 120 1.61 18.07 -12.98
CA ALA A 120 0.24 17.75 -12.58
C ALA A 120 -0.08 16.25 -12.70
N ALA A 121 0.45 15.56 -13.71
CA ALA A 121 0.35 14.11 -13.85
C ALA A 121 1.15 13.41 -12.76
N ALA A 122 2.39 13.83 -12.54
CA ALA A 122 3.26 13.32 -11.48
C ALA A 122 2.58 13.41 -10.11
N PHE A 123 2.03 14.58 -9.76
CA PHE A 123 1.33 14.77 -8.49
C PHE A 123 0.12 13.83 -8.33
N ARG A 124 -0.74 13.72 -9.35
CA ARG A 124 -1.90 12.81 -9.30
C ARG A 124 -1.47 11.36 -9.12
N SER A 125 -0.45 10.92 -9.87
CA SER A 125 0.06 9.54 -9.81
C SER A 125 0.68 9.24 -8.45
N MET A 126 1.46 10.17 -7.90
CA MET A 126 2.03 10.03 -6.55
C MET A 126 0.94 10.03 -5.47
N ARG A 127 -0.11 10.84 -5.62
CA ARG A 127 -1.26 10.76 -4.69
C ARG A 127 -1.94 9.39 -4.74
N VAL A 128 -2.18 8.83 -5.92
CA VAL A 128 -2.74 7.48 -6.05
C VAL A 128 -1.81 6.47 -5.39
N LEU A 129 -0.50 6.53 -5.68
CA LEU A 129 0.50 5.64 -5.10
C LEU A 129 0.46 5.65 -3.56
N MET A 130 0.36 6.83 -2.96
CA MET A 130 0.45 7.00 -1.50
C MET A 130 -0.88 6.82 -0.77
N MET A 131 -2.02 7.17 -1.39
CA MET A 131 -3.31 7.21 -0.68
C MET A 131 -4.16 5.97 -0.90
N LEU A 132 -3.93 5.20 -1.98
CA LEU A 132 -4.75 4.04 -2.28
C LEU A 132 -4.59 2.94 -1.23
N GLY A 133 -3.36 2.62 -0.83
CA GLY A 133 -3.12 1.63 0.22
C GLY A 133 -3.80 1.98 1.55
N PRO A 134 -3.60 3.17 2.13
CA PRO A 134 -4.34 3.61 3.32
C PRO A 134 -5.86 3.48 3.18
N SER A 135 -6.43 3.91 2.04
CA SER A 135 -7.88 3.78 1.80
C SER A 135 -8.34 2.32 1.78
N MET A 136 -7.54 1.42 1.20
CA MET A 136 -7.86 -0.01 1.17
C MET A 136 -7.71 -0.66 2.55
N TRP A 137 -6.72 -0.24 3.34
CA TRP A 137 -6.58 -0.68 4.73
C TRP A 137 -7.73 -0.16 5.62
N GLN A 138 -8.22 1.06 5.41
CA GLN A 138 -9.42 1.54 6.10
C GLN A 138 -10.67 0.74 5.71
N ARG A 139 -10.79 0.35 4.45
CA ARG A 139 -11.95 -0.42 3.96
C ARG A 139 -11.95 -1.87 4.45
N TYR A 140 -10.82 -2.56 4.39
CA TYR A 140 -10.73 -4.00 4.65
C TYR A 140 -10.04 -4.35 5.98
N GLY A 141 -9.33 -3.42 6.57
CA GLY A 141 -8.43 -3.67 7.70
C GLY A 141 -9.12 -4.19 8.95
N ASP A 142 -10.32 -3.69 9.28
CA ASP A 142 -11.05 -4.12 10.47
C ASP A 142 -11.46 -5.59 10.41
N ASN A 143 -11.97 -6.04 9.25
CA ASN A 143 -12.37 -7.43 9.06
C ASN A 143 -11.16 -8.35 8.87
N LEU A 144 -10.09 -7.85 8.26
CA LEU A 144 -8.81 -8.56 8.20
C LEU A 144 -8.21 -8.74 9.61
N ALA A 145 -8.26 -7.70 10.45
CA ALA A 145 -7.85 -7.80 11.86
C ALA A 145 -8.73 -8.77 12.65
N ALA A 146 -10.05 -8.80 12.39
CA ALA A 146 -10.94 -9.76 13.02
C ALA A 146 -10.55 -11.21 12.72
N LEU A 147 -10.15 -11.51 11.48
CA LEU A 147 -9.59 -12.82 11.11
C LEU A 147 -8.27 -13.11 11.80
N LEU A 148 -7.35 -12.13 11.80
CA LEU A 148 -6.02 -12.28 12.43
C LEU A 148 -6.09 -12.61 13.92
N PHE A 149 -7.05 -12.02 14.62
CA PHE A 149 -7.19 -12.18 16.08
C PHE A 149 -8.33 -13.13 16.48
N GLY A 150 -9.03 -13.75 15.52
CA GLY A 150 -10.09 -14.70 15.78
C GLY A 150 -11.41 -14.11 16.31
N TYR A 151 -11.66 -12.82 16.09
CA TYR A 151 -12.89 -12.12 16.52
C TYR A 151 -13.89 -11.97 15.36
N THR A 152 -14.25 -13.07 14.72
CA THR A 152 -15.08 -13.06 13.50
C THR A 152 -16.58 -13.08 13.78
N ASP A 153 -17.01 -13.22 15.05
CA ASP A 153 -18.44 -13.40 15.43
C ASP A 153 -19.12 -14.55 14.67
N ASN A 154 -18.39 -15.63 14.41
CA ASN A 154 -18.79 -16.81 13.62
C ASN A 154 -19.08 -16.50 12.13
N LYS A 155 -18.67 -15.36 11.62
CA LYS A 155 -18.79 -15.03 10.20
C LYS A 155 -17.76 -15.78 9.36
N SER A 156 -18.18 -16.22 8.18
CA SER A 156 -17.28 -16.77 7.17
C SER A 156 -16.39 -15.69 6.56
N VAL A 157 -15.31 -16.09 5.91
CA VAL A 157 -14.42 -15.17 5.17
C VAL A 157 -15.20 -14.38 4.11
N GLU A 158 -16.13 -15.04 3.41
CA GLU A 158 -16.99 -14.42 2.39
C GLU A 158 -17.85 -13.31 2.99
N GLU A 159 -18.53 -13.57 4.11
CA GLU A 159 -19.37 -12.58 4.79
C GLU A 159 -18.55 -11.37 5.27
N LEU A 160 -17.33 -11.60 5.76
CA LEU A 160 -16.44 -10.52 6.17
C LEU A 160 -15.99 -9.65 4.99
N VAL A 161 -15.71 -10.23 3.83
CA VAL A 161 -15.37 -9.45 2.62
C VAL A 161 -16.59 -8.68 2.12
N CYS A 162 -17.76 -9.31 2.02
CA CYS A 162 -18.99 -8.63 1.59
C CYS A 162 -19.30 -7.39 2.43
N GLN A 163 -19.10 -7.44 3.74
CA GLN A 163 -19.28 -6.28 4.63
C GLN A 163 -18.33 -5.10 4.33
N CYS A 164 -17.19 -5.37 3.74
CA CYS A 164 -16.27 -4.30 3.31
C CYS A 164 -16.71 -3.62 2.00
N GLU A 165 -17.64 -4.25 1.26
CA GLU A 165 -18.04 -3.83 -0.08
C GLU A 165 -19.42 -3.15 -0.12
N GLU A 166 -20.16 -3.17 1.00
CA GLU A 166 -21.40 -2.42 1.22
C GLU A 166 -21.14 -0.92 1.48
#